data_e1440d6e11955232a82dd422da02320a
#
_entry.id   e1440d6e11955232a82dd422da02320a
#
_cell.length_a   1.000
_cell.length_b   1.000
_cell.length_c   1.000
_cell.angle_alpha   90.00
_cell.angle_beta   90.00
_cell.angle_gamma   90.00
#
_symmetry.space_group_name_H-M   'P 1'
#
loop_
_entity.id
_entity.type
_entity.pdbx_description
1 polymer ?
#
loop_
_entity_poly.entity_id
_entity_poly.type
_entity_poly.pdbx_seq_one_letter_code
_entity_poly.pdbx_strand_id
1 'polypeptide(L)'
;MTESRGKDWIYDWNVPARSAARPARVMITDETLRDGLQSPSITHPSIQDKVYLLYLMRDLGVDAADLGLCGAGERFKKDVVVLAREIVRQHMPIQPQSAARTLESDIAPIVDAAEEAGIPIEACIFLGSSPMRQYAEGWDLDTLLRLTHDSVTFAVERGLPVMFVTEDTTRAKPDHLGQIYSEAMRSGAKRLCLADTVGHATPDGVRALVGFVAGVRDQVNPGVGLDWHGHRDRGLDLSNTLAAIEAGADRVHACGLGIGERSGNTPMEVLLVNLSLMGLSDRDLTRLPEYCRVISEACGAPIPFNYPVVGADSFRTATGVHAAAIVKALTRDDGWLADRVYCGVPASLVGREQRIDIGPMSGEHNVRFWLTSHGIETPLVFIEKILTAAKRSNAILTEPQLMRMVTVMRERLHNGEEVSDADLVPAVASRG
;
A
#
# COMPACT_ATOMS: atom_id res chain seq x y z
N MET A 1 17.55 4.14 23.99
CA MET A 1 18.66 3.17 23.75
C MET A 1 18.53 2.42 22.41
N THR A 2 17.38 2.35 21.77
CA THR A 2 17.15 1.61 20.50
C THR A 2 17.67 2.31 19.24
N GLU A 3 17.60 3.64 19.17
CA GLU A 3 18.06 4.39 17.98
C GLU A 3 19.58 4.44 17.79
N SER A 4 20.38 4.38 18.89
CA SER A 4 21.84 4.41 18.76
C SER A 4 22.40 3.08 18.24
N ARG A 5 21.79 1.94 18.61
CA ARG A 5 22.24 0.61 18.14
C ARG A 5 22.12 0.41 16.63
N GLY A 6 21.07 0.98 16.00
CA GLY A 6 20.88 0.86 14.55
C GLY A 6 22.01 1.45 13.74
N LYS A 7 22.59 2.58 14.20
CA LYS A 7 23.66 3.28 13.50
C LYS A 7 25.00 2.53 13.55
N ASP A 8 25.23 1.73 14.60
CA ASP A 8 26.49 1.01 14.77
C ASP A 8 26.49 -0.37 14.10
N TRP A 9 25.30 -0.99 13.90
CA TRP A 9 25.18 -2.36 13.42
C TRP A 9 24.72 -2.49 11.98
N ILE A 10 24.11 -1.42 11.43
CA ILE A 10 23.68 -1.37 10.03
C ILE A 10 24.38 -0.23 9.33
N TYR A 11 25.33 -0.54 8.44
CA TYR A 11 25.85 0.44 7.52
C TYR A 11 24.84 0.70 6.41
N ASP A 12 24.20 1.86 6.43
CA ASP A 12 23.13 2.19 5.51
C ASP A 12 23.65 2.83 4.22
N TRP A 13 23.75 2.05 3.17
CA TRP A 13 24.13 2.51 1.84
C TRP A 13 23.09 3.46 1.20
N ASN A 14 21.89 3.56 1.75
CA ASN A 14 20.85 4.45 1.21
C ASN A 14 21.01 5.91 1.65
N VAL A 15 21.77 6.18 2.71
CA VAL A 15 21.93 7.52 3.29
C VAL A 15 22.65 8.52 2.37
N PRO A 16 23.70 8.16 1.58
CA PRO A 16 24.43 9.12 0.75
C PRO A 16 23.62 9.74 -0.40
N ALA A 17 22.53 9.09 -0.83
CA ALA A 17 21.76 9.49 -2.01
C ALA A 17 20.63 10.48 -1.71
N ARG A 18 20.50 10.99 -0.48
CA ARG A 18 19.38 11.88 -0.11
C ARG A 18 19.53 13.25 -0.77
N SER A 19 18.68 13.51 -1.77
CA SER A 19 18.53 14.83 -2.39
C SER A 19 17.95 15.87 -1.42
N ALA A 20 18.40 17.12 -1.54
CA ALA A 20 17.91 18.26 -0.74
C ALA A 20 16.46 18.69 -1.04
N ALA A 21 15.82 18.14 -2.06
CA ALA A 21 14.51 18.57 -2.56
C ALA A 21 13.30 17.84 -1.94
N ARG A 22 13.51 16.96 -0.95
CA ARG A 22 12.41 16.18 -0.35
C ARG A 22 11.48 17.05 0.50
N PRO A 23 10.14 16.87 0.36
CA PRO A 23 9.21 17.53 1.27
C PRO A 23 9.42 17.04 2.72
N ALA A 24 9.22 17.93 3.69
CA ALA A 24 9.34 17.61 5.12
C ALA A 24 8.30 16.54 5.55
N ARG A 25 7.15 16.51 4.88
CA ARG A 25 6.09 15.52 5.04
C ARG A 25 5.51 15.20 3.68
N VAL A 26 5.28 13.92 3.42
CA VAL A 26 4.59 13.43 2.22
C VAL A 26 3.13 13.19 2.58
N MET A 27 2.21 13.84 1.86
CA MET A 27 0.79 13.57 1.97
C MET A 27 0.41 12.33 1.15
N ILE A 28 -0.59 11.61 1.63
CA ILE A 28 -1.07 10.37 1.00
C ILE A 28 -2.53 10.53 0.63
N THR A 29 -2.87 10.26 -0.63
CA THR A 29 -4.24 10.04 -1.09
C THR A 29 -4.49 8.54 -1.24
N ASP A 30 -5.57 8.07 -0.64
CA ASP A 30 -6.08 6.71 -0.86
C ASP A 30 -7.13 6.72 -1.96
N GLU A 31 -6.86 5.98 -3.04
CA GLU A 31 -7.78 5.83 -4.18
C GLU A 31 -8.43 4.44 -4.25
N THR A 32 -8.36 3.66 -3.18
CA THR A 32 -8.93 2.30 -3.12
C THR A 32 -10.42 2.30 -3.47
N LEU A 33 -11.17 3.30 -2.98
CA LEU A 33 -12.63 3.37 -3.17
C LEU A 33 -13.06 3.95 -4.53
N ARG A 34 -12.13 4.47 -5.32
CA ARG A 34 -12.40 4.97 -6.67
C ARG A 34 -11.64 4.16 -7.72
N ASP A 35 -10.33 4.41 -7.94
CA ASP A 35 -9.51 3.71 -8.95
C ASP A 35 -9.38 2.22 -8.61
N GLY A 36 -9.16 1.91 -7.34
CA GLY A 36 -9.11 0.54 -6.85
C GLY A 36 -10.33 -0.27 -7.29
N LEU A 37 -11.53 0.32 -7.17
CA LEU A 37 -12.78 -0.33 -7.53
C LEU A 37 -13.08 -0.36 -9.06
N GLN A 38 -12.22 0.21 -9.89
CA GLN A 38 -12.32 0.11 -11.35
C GLN A 38 -11.72 -1.18 -11.92
N SER A 39 -11.08 -2.00 -11.09
CA SER A 39 -10.61 -3.33 -11.52
C SER A 39 -11.79 -4.20 -11.95
N PRO A 40 -11.74 -4.82 -13.14
CA PRO A 40 -12.84 -5.64 -13.65
C PRO A 40 -13.01 -6.98 -12.89
N SER A 41 -12.04 -7.37 -12.08
CA SER A 41 -12.01 -8.68 -11.40
C SER A 41 -12.45 -8.64 -9.95
N ILE A 42 -12.80 -7.46 -9.41
CA ILE A 42 -13.17 -7.32 -8.00
C ILE A 42 -14.68 -7.22 -7.80
N THR A 43 -15.09 -7.49 -6.57
CA THR A 43 -16.45 -7.19 -6.08
C THR A 43 -16.46 -5.79 -5.46
N HIS A 44 -17.50 -5.00 -5.72
CA HIS A 44 -17.67 -3.71 -5.04
C HIS A 44 -18.06 -3.94 -3.57
N PRO A 45 -17.31 -3.38 -2.61
CA PRO A 45 -17.63 -3.50 -1.19
C PRO A 45 -19.01 -2.94 -0.82
N SER A 46 -19.60 -3.47 0.25
CA SER A 46 -20.78 -2.86 0.85
C SER A 46 -20.46 -1.47 1.40
N ILE A 47 -21.49 -0.63 1.61
CA ILE A 47 -21.26 0.69 2.21
C ILE A 47 -20.69 0.58 3.63
N GLN A 48 -21.03 -0.48 4.37
CA GLN A 48 -20.47 -0.76 5.69
C GLN A 48 -18.98 -1.04 5.62
N ASP A 49 -18.53 -1.85 4.65
CA ASP A 49 -17.11 -2.13 4.43
C ASP A 49 -16.36 -0.86 4.02
N LYS A 50 -16.95 -0.02 3.15
CA LYS A 50 -16.37 1.28 2.75
C LYS A 50 -16.18 2.22 3.94
N VAL A 51 -17.19 2.31 4.81
CA VAL A 51 -17.11 3.09 6.06
C VAL A 51 -16.01 2.52 6.96
N TYR A 52 -15.92 1.20 7.09
CA TYR A 52 -14.86 0.61 7.91
C TYR A 52 -13.47 0.84 7.33
N LEU A 53 -13.30 0.76 6.01
CA LEU A 53 -12.06 1.14 5.35
C LEU A 53 -11.69 2.60 5.61
N LEU A 54 -12.67 3.51 5.62
CA LEU A 54 -12.42 4.91 5.94
C LEU A 54 -11.88 5.10 7.38
N TYR A 55 -12.36 4.31 8.36
CA TYR A 55 -11.76 4.30 9.70
C TYR A 55 -10.32 3.82 9.69
N LEU A 56 -10.02 2.77 8.92
CA LEU A 56 -8.65 2.25 8.80
C LEU A 56 -7.72 3.25 8.09
N MET A 57 -8.20 3.97 7.06
CA MET A 57 -7.48 5.07 6.42
C MET A 57 -7.13 6.17 7.42
N ARG A 58 -8.10 6.57 8.28
CA ARG A 58 -7.87 7.52 9.38
C ARG A 58 -6.78 7.03 10.32
N ASP A 59 -6.87 5.78 10.78
CA ASP A 59 -5.94 5.19 11.74
C ASP A 59 -4.52 5.07 11.16
N LEU A 60 -4.40 4.86 9.84
CA LEU A 60 -3.14 4.87 9.08
C LEU A 60 -2.63 6.29 8.77
N GLY A 61 -3.38 7.33 9.11
CA GLY A 61 -2.98 8.72 8.87
C GLY A 61 -3.00 9.12 7.39
N VAL A 62 -3.93 8.58 6.60
CA VAL A 62 -4.19 9.02 5.22
C VAL A 62 -4.68 10.47 5.24
N ASP A 63 -4.14 11.32 4.36
CA ASP A 63 -4.45 12.76 4.33
C ASP A 63 -5.66 13.09 3.46
N ALA A 64 -5.89 12.31 2.39
CA ALA A 64 -7.03 12.47 1.49
C ALA A 64 -7.53 11.11 0.99
N ALA A 65 -8.81 11.00 0.68
CA ALA A 65 -9.40 9.79 0.13
C ALA A 65 -10.33 10.11 -1.05
N ASP A 66 -10.11 9.47 -2.19
CA ASP A 66 -11.03 9.51 -3.31
C ASP A 66 -12.19 8.54 -3.03
N LEU A 67 -13.33 9.09 -2.67
CA LEU A 67 -14.49 8.37 -2.17
C LEU A 67 -15.33 7.72 -3.29
N GLY A 68 -15.08 8.12 -4.54
CA GLY A 68 -15.78 7.58 -5.70
C GLY A 68 -15.94 8.55 -6.86
N LEU A 69 -16.73 8.16 -7.83
CA LEU A 69 -17.04 8.88 -9.06
C LEU A 69 -18.51 9.29 -9.07
N CYS A 70 -18.84 10.47 -8.54
CA CYS A 70 -20.24 10.94 -8.43
C CYS A 70 -20.98 10.95 -9.77
N GLY A 71 -20.29 11.31 -10.85
CA GLY A 71 -20.84 11.32 -12.21
C GLY A 71 -21.16 9.95 -12.80
N ALA A 72 -20.70 8.84 -12.19
CA ALA A 72 -21.00 7.49 -12.65
C ALA A 72 -22.44 7.02 -12.34
N GLY A 73 -23.20 7.79 -11.59
CA GLY A 73 -24.61 7.55 -11.30
C GLY A 73 -24.99 7.65 -9.83
N GLU A 74 -26.29 7.65 -9.60
CA GLU A 74 -26.90 7.95 -8.30
C GLU A 74 -26.39 7.05 -7.14
N ARG A 75 -26.09 5.78 -7.39
CA ARG A 75 -25.53 4.85 -6.40
C ARG A 75 -24.16 5.36 -5.90
N PHE A 76 -23.30 5.75 -6.82
CA PHE A 76 -21.94 6.21 -6.49
C PHE A 76 -21.95 7.55 -5.76
N LYS A 77 -22.82 8.50 -6.18
CA LYS A 77 -23.06 9.75 -5.47
C LYS A 77 -23.49 9.50 -4.02
N LYS A 78 -24.48 8.60 -3.80
CA LYS A 78 -24.95 8.25 -2.45
C LYS A 78 -23.85 7.69 -1.57
N ASP A 79 -22.99 6.83 -2.10
CA ASP A 79 -21.85 6.29 -1.35
C ASP A 79 -20.90 7.41 -0.93
N VAL A 80 -20.56 8.33 -1.85
CA VAL A 80 -19.71 9.51 -1.55
C VAL A 80 -20.33 10.37 -0.46
N VAL A 81 -21.64 10.67 -0.52
CA VAL A 81 -22.35 11.45 0.52
C VAL A 81 -22.28 10.75 1.88
N VAL A 82 -22.51 9.44 1.95
CA VAL A 82 -22.44 8.68 3.20
C VAL A 82 -21.04 8.75 3.80
N LEU A 83 -20.01 8.52 2.99
CA LEU A 83 -18.62 8.54 3.43
C LEU A 83 -18.16 9.95 3.86
N ALA A 84 -18.53 10.99 3.10
CA ALA A 84 -18.23 12.37 3.45
C ALA A 84 -18.93 12.81 4.75
N ARG A 85 -20.20 12.42 4.96
CA ARG A 85 -20.90 12.63 6.24
C ARG A 85 -20.22 11.93 7.41
N GLU A 86 -19.67 10.75 7.17
CA GLU A 86 -18.93 10.01 8.19
C GLU A 86 -17.63 10.73 8.57
N ILE A 87 -16.91 11.31 7.61
CA ILE A 87 -15.74 12.18 7.86
C ILE A 87 -16.14 13.34 8.77
N VAL A 88 -17.25 14.02 8.47
CA VAL A 88 -17.74 15.15 9.30
C VAL A 88 -18.13 14.65 10.70
N ARG A 89 -18.92 13.60 10.79
CA ARG A 89 -19.45 13.08 12.06
C ARG A 89 -18.34 12.66 13.03
N GLN A 90 -17.26 12.11 12.50
CA GLN A 90 -16.14 11.58 13.27
C GLN A 90 -14.95 12.55 13.36
N HIS A 91 -15.10 13.75 12.81
CA HIS A 91 -14.02 14.75 12.76
C HIS A 91 -12.70 14.17 12.21
N MET A 92 -12.80 13.34 11.14
CA MET A 92 -11.62 12.71 10.56
C MET A 92 -10.75 13.73 9.83
N PRO A 93 -9.43 13.70 10.01
CA PRO A 93 -8.49 14.62 9.32
C PRO A 93 -8.22 14.11 7.88
N ILE A 94 -9.26 13.75 7.14
CA ILE A 94 -9.18 13.24 5.78
C ILE A 94 -9.92 14.22 4.86
N GLN A 95 -9.23 14.72 3.82
CA GLN A 95 -9.84 15.51 2.75
C GLN A 95 -10.64 14.56 1.84
N PRO A 96 -11.97 14.68 1.77
CA PRO A 96 -12.75 13.90 0.82
C PRO A 96 -12.51 14.38 -0.61
N GLN A 97 -12.42 13.43 -1.54
CA GLN A 97 -12.21 13.67 -2.96
C GLN A 97 -13.25 12.92 -3.79
N SER A 98 -13.51 13.40 -5.00
CA SER A 98 -14.30 12.68 -6.01
C SER A 98 -13.83 13.03 -7.42
N ALA A 99 -13.63 12.03 -8.24
CA ALA A 99 -13.19 12.21 -9.62
C ALA A 99 -14.32 12.70 -10.53
N ALA A 100 -13.96 13.49 -11.58
CA ALA A 100 -14.88 13.95 -12.61
C ALA A 100 -14.13 14.16 -13.93
N ARG A 101 -14.79 13.91 -15.06
CA ARG A 101 -14.32 14.38 -16.36
C ARG A 101 -14.49 15.91 -16.44
N THR A 102 -13.89 16.53 -17.46
CA THR A 102 -14.05 17.95 -17.77
C THR A 102 -15.44 18.31 -18.33
N LEU A 103 -16.49 17.82 -17.65
CA LEU A 103 -17.88 18.02 -18.00
C LEU A 103 -18.69 18.54 -16.79
N GLU A 104 -19.48 19.58 -16.99
CA GLU A 104 -20.34 20.10 -15.92
C GLU A 104 -21.27 19.02 -15.34
N SER A 105 -21.79 18.14 -16.20
CA SER A 105 -22.66 17.02 -15.77
C SER A 105 -21.98 16.03 -14.84
N ASP A 106 -20.65 15.92 -14.84
CA ASP A 106 -19.88 15.06 -13.93
C ASP A 106 -19.47 15.82 -12.64
N ILE A 107 -19.27 17.14 -12.74
CA ILE A 107 -18.85 18.00 -11.63
C ILE A 107 -20.03 18.41 -10.74
N ALA A 108 -21.20 18.72 -11.35
CA ALA A 108 -22.39 19.13 -10.60
C ALA A 108 -22.81 18.11 -9.52
N PRO A 109 -22.77 16.78 -9.74
CA PRO A 109 -23.04 15.80 -8.67
C PRO A 109 -22.05 15.86 -7.49
N ILE A 110 -20.82 16.37 -7.68
CA ILE A 110 -19.86 16.59 -6.58
C ILE A 110 -20.28 17.81 -5.76
N VAL A 111 -20.76 18.87 -6.42
CA VAL A 111 -21.30 20.05 -5.72
C VAL A 111 -22.48 19.63 -4.83
N ASP A 112 -23.45 18.93 -5.40
CA ASP A 112 -24.59 18.41 -4.64
C ASP A 112 -24.16 17.53 -3.46
N ALA A 113 -23.19 16.63 -3.68
CA ALA A 113 -22.69 15.75 -2.63
C ALA A 113 -21.98 16.52 -1.52
N ALA A 114 -21.23 17.56 -1.84
CA ALA A 114 -20.57 18.44 -0.87
C ALA A 114 -21.59 19.21 -0.04
N GLU A 115 -22.65 19.77 -0.66
CA GLU A 115 -23.76 20.43 0.02
C GLU A 115 -24.50 19.46 0.95
N GLU A 116 -24.86 18.28 0.44
CA GLU A 116 -25.53 17.24 1.22
C GLU A 116 -24.71 16.73 2.41
N ALA A 117 -23.39 16.65 2.25
CA ALA A 117 -22.48 16.18 3.30
C ALA A 117 -22.08 17.29 4.29
N GLY A 118 -22.19 18.55 3.91
CA GLY A 118 -21.78 19.69 4.72
C GLY A 118 -20.27 19.88 4.83
N ILE A 119 -19.50 19.40 3.84
CA ILE A 119 -18.05 19.55 3.76
C ILE A 119 -17.62 19.74 2.29
N PRO A 120 -16.66 20.61 1.98
CA PRO A 120 -16.10 20.71 0.64
C PRO A 120 -15.43 19.40 0.21
N ILE A 121 -15.83 18.88 -0.95
CA ILE A 121 -15.21 17.70 -1.57
C ILE A 121 -14.25 18.20 -2.67
N GLU A 122 -12.98 17.80 -2.63
CA GLU A 122 -12.01 18.16 -3.66
C GLU A 122 -12.39 17.47 -4.98
N ALA A 123 -12.68 18.27 -6.01
CA ALA A 123 -12.99 17.75 -7.34
C ALA A 123 -11.68 17.39 -8.06
N CYS A 124 -11.48 16.08 -8.32
CA CYS A 124 -10.37 15.55 -9.09
C CYS A 124 -10.74 15.53 -10.56
N ILE A 125 -10.55 16.68 -11.24
CA ILE A 125 -10.99 16.87 -12.62
C ILE A 125 -9.90 16.37 -13.59
N PHE A 126 -10.21 15.35 -14.40
CA PHE A 126 -9.24 14.71 -15.25
C PHE A 126 -9.46 14.94 -16.75
N LEU A 127 -8.35 15.10 -17.49
CA LEU A 127 -8.31 15.36 -18.95
C LEU A 127 -7.18 14.58 -19.61
N GLY A 128 -7.46 13.87 -20.70
CA GLY A 128 -6.46 13.18 -21.50
C GLY A 128 -5.50 14.12 -22.21
N SER A 129 -4.20 14.07 -21.88
CA SER A 129 -3.22 15.07 -22.35
C SER A 129 -2.27 14.59 -23.44
N SER A 130 -2.08 13.25 -23.59
CA SER A 130 -1.13 12.72 -24.58
C SER A 130 -1.60 12.90 -26.02
N PRO A 131 -0.68 12.93 -26.99
CA PRO A 131 -1.05 12.95 -28.42
C PRO A 131 -1.96 11.80 -28.83
N MET A 132 -1.83 10.64 -28.17
CA MET A 132 -2.69 9.48 -28.46
C MET A 132 -4.13 9.73 -28.00
N ARG A 133 -4.31 10.35 -26.80
CA ARG A 133 -5.64 10.73 -26.31
C ARG A 133 -6.24 11.85 -27.16
N GLN A 134 -5.45 12.86 -27.48
CA GLN A 134 -5.88 13.95 -28.39
C GLN A 134 -6.37 13.41 -29.71
N TYR A 135 -5.63 12.49 -30.34
CA TYR A 135 -6.03 11.86 -31.59
C TYR A 135 -7.32 11.03 -31.46
N ALA A 136 -7.43 10.25 -30.39
CA ALA A 136 -8.60 9.40 -30.17
C ALA A 136 -9.89 10.19 -29.96
N GLU A 137 -9.82 11.35 -29.30
CA GLU A 137 -10.96 12.22 -29.01
C GLU A 137 -11.19 13.31 -30.11
N GLY A 138 -10.24 13.47 -31.04
CA GLY A 138 -10.27 14.56 -32.03
C GLY A 138 -10.03 15.95 -31.41
N TRP A 139 -9.28 16.01 -30.31
CA TRP A 139 -8.98 17.25 -29.57
C TRP A 139 -7.67 17.89 -30.04
N ASP A 140 -7.72 19.21 -30.26
CA ASP A 140 -6.55 20.07 -30.42
C ASP A 140 -6.20 20.75 -29.08
N LEU A 141 -5.11 21.50 -29.06
CA LEU A 141 -4.66 22.20 -27.85
C LEU A 141 -5.68 23.24 -27.38
N ASP A 142 -6.30 23.97 -28.29
CA ASP A 142 -7.29 25.00 -27.94
C ASP A 142 -8.51 24.38 -27.24
N THR A 143 -8.93 23.20 -27.70
CA THR A 143 -9.98 22.41 -27.06
C THR A 143 -9.56 21.98 -25.65
N LEU A 144 -8.33 21.49 -25.47
CA LEU A 144 -7.82 21.11 -24.14
C LEU A 144 -7.81 22.32 -23.18
N LEU A 145 -7.32 23.47 -23.64
CA LEU A 145 -7.28 24.69 -22.83
C LEU A 145 -8.68 25.17 -22.43
N ARG A 146 -9.61 25.16 -23.38
CA ARG A 146 -11.02 25.52 -23.11
C ARG A 146 -11.66 24.56 -22.11
N LEU A 147 -11.54 23.23 -22.30
CA LEU A 147 -12.08 22.23 -21.39
C LEU A 147 -11.48 22.38 -19.97
N THR A 148 -10.18 22.69 -19.88
CA THR A 148 -9.51 22.96 -18.62
C THR A 148 -10.12 24.19 -17.94
N HIS A 149 -10.19 25.31 -18.67
CA HIS A 149 -10.75 26.58 -18.18
C HIS A 149 -12.17 26.40 -17.67
N ASP A 150 -13.06 25.90 -18.54
CA ASP A 150 -14.50 25.80 -18.27
C ASP A 150 -14.77 24.91 -17.05
N SER A 151 -14.13 23.73 -16.97
CA SER A 151 -14.38 22.76 -15.91
C SER A 151 -13.81 23.21 -14.54
N VAL A 152 -12.61 23.78 -14.53
CA VAL A 152 -12.01 24.27 -13.28
C VAL A 152 -12.76 25.49 -12.76
N THR A 153 -13.08 26.45 -13.64
CA THR A 153 -13.87 27.63 -13.28
C THR A 153 -15.25 27.25 -12.72
N PHE A 154 -15.95 26.33 -13.41
CA PHE A 154 -17.25 25.82 -12.97
C PHE A 154 -17.20 25.25 -11.53
N ALA A 155 -16.19 24.45 -11.21
CA ALA A 155 -16.04 23.87 -9.88
C ALA A 155 -15.67 24.91 -8.81
N VAL A 156 -14.71 25.79 -9.12
CA VAL A 156 -14.24 26.85 -8.21
C VAL A 156 -15.34 27.85 -7.89
N GLU A 157 -16.13 28.30 -8.87
CA GLU A 157 -17.27 29.20 -8.67
C GLU A 157 -18.36 28.61 -7.75
N ARG A 158 -18.42 27.27 -7.66
CA ARG A 158 -19.33 26.54 -6.77
C ARG A 158 -18.71 26.13 -5.44
N GLY A 159 -17.53 26.67 -5.13
CA GLY A 159 -16.87 26.50 -3.83
C GLY A 159 -16.12 25.18 -3.65
N LEU A 160 -15.92 24.37 -4.72
CA LEU A 160 -15.13 23.17 -4.63
C LEU A 160 -13.63 23.48 -4.74
N PRO A 161 -12.75 22.94 -3.87
CA PRO A 161 -11.34 22.86 -4.17
C PRO A 161 -11.11 21.94 -5.37
N VAL A 162 -10.12 22.26 -6.22
CA VAL A 162 -9.85 21.50 -7.44
C VAL A 162 -8.43 20.97 -7.45
N MET A 163 -8.30 19.66 -7.65
CA MET A 163 -7.10 19.00 -8.15
C MET A 163 -7.30 18.73 -9.64
N PHE A 164 -6.47 19.37 -10.49
CA PHE A 164 -6.52 19.14 -11.92
C PHE A 164 -5.56 18.02 -12.32
N VAL A 165 -6.08 17.00 -12.99
CA VAL A 165 -5.37 15.77 -13.34
C VAL A 165 -5.18 15.68 -14.83
N THR A 166 -3.95 15.52 -15.31
CA THR A 166 -3.73 15.12 -16.69
C THR A 166 -3.59 13.59 -16.79
N GLU A 167 -4.50 12.94 -17.52
CA GLU A 167 -4.33 11.53 -17.88
C GLU A 167 -3.19 11.41 -18.89
N ASP A 168 -2.42 10.32 -18.74
CA ASP A 168 -1.33 9.98 -19.67
C ASP A 168 -0.27 11.08 -19.77
N THR A 169 0.00 11.73 -18.64
CA THR A 169 0.95 12.83 -18.52
C THR A 169 2.34 12.42 -18.99
N THR A 170 2.73 11.19 -18.69
CA THR A 170 4.08 10.64 -18.97
C THR A 170 4.38 10.46 -20.45
N ARG A 171 3.37 10.59 -21.32
CA ARG A 171 3.51 10.55 -22.79
C ARG A 171 3.06 11.85 -23.47
N ALA A 172 2.73 12.88 -22.71
CA ALA A 172 2.28 14.17 -23.23
C ALA A 172 3.47 15.06 -23.62
N LYS A 173 3.23 16.02 -24.53
CA LYS A 173 4.25 16.96 -24.97
C LYS A 173 4.47 18.05 -23.91
N PRO A 174 5.74 18.41 -23.60
CA PRO A 174 6.03 19.40 -22.55
C PRO A 174 5.35 20.76 -22.78
N ASP A 175 5.34 21.27 -24.03
CA ASP A 175 4.73 22.54 -24.37
C ASP A 175 3.20 22.54 -24.16
N HIS A 176 2.51 21.44 -24.47
CA HIS A 176 1.09 21.28 -24.19
C HIS A 176 0.84 21.20 -22.67
N LEU A 177 1.63 20.40 -21.94
CA LEU A 177 1.51 20.29 -20.47
C LEU A 177 1.71 21.65 -19.78
N GLY A 178 2.73 22.40 -20.21
CA GLY A 178 3.00 23.73 -19.66
C GLY A 178 1.81 24.67 -19.80
N GLN A 179 1.14 24.65 -20.96
CA GLN A 179 -0.04 25.49 -21.21
C GLN A 179 -1.27 25.00 -20.43
N ILE A 180 -1.56 23.69 -20.45
CA ILE A 180 -2.70 23.09 -19.75
C ILE A 180 -2.60 23.34 -18.22
N TYR A 181 -1.46 23.08 -17.62
CA TYR A 181 -1.28 23.32 -16.18
C TYR A 181 -1.29 24.80 -15.82
N SER A 182 -0.74 25.66 -16.67
CA SER A 182 -0.83 27.11 -16.48
C SER A 182 -2.28 27.57 -16.50
N GLU A 183 -3.09 27.06 -17.41
CA GLU A 183 -4.52 27.38 -17.50
C GLU A 183 -5.28 26.88 -16.27
N ALA A 184 -5.04 25.63 -15.86
CA ALA A 184 -5.67 25.07 -14.66
C ALA A 184 -5.37 25.92 -13.40
N MET A 185 -4.12 26.37 -13.22
CA MET A 185 -3.74 27.22 -12.09
C MET A 185 -4.39 28.59 -12.17
N ARG A 186 -4.45 29.22 -13.36
CA ARG A 186 -5.12 30.53 -13.55
C ARG A 186 -6.62 30.43 -13.30
N SER A 187 -7.25 29.33 -13.67
CA SER A 187 -8.67 29.05 -13.40
C SER A 187 -8.96 28.72 -11.94
N GLY A 188 -7.92 28.52 -11.08
CA GLY A 188 -8.08 28.39 -9.64
C GLY A 188 -7.80 27.01 -9.05
N ALA A 189 -7.25 26.07 -9.82
CA ALA A 189 -6.82 24.76 -9.31
C ALA A 189 -5.81 24.94 -8.17
N LYS A 190 -5.98 24.14 -7.10
CA LYS A 190 -5.13 24.15 -5.90
C LYS A 190 -4.06 23.08 -5.95
N ARG A 191 -4.24 22.08 -6.78
CA ARG A 191 -3.29 20.99 -6.96
C ARG A 191 -3.25 20.55 -8.42
N LEU A 192 -2.09 20.07 -8.86
CA LEU A 192 -1.86 19.49 -10.18
C LEU A 192 -1.44 18.03 -9.99
N CYS A 193 -2.17 17.11 -10.58
CA CYS A 193 -1.83 15.69 -10.53
C CYS A 193 -1.25 15.21 -11.87
N LEU A 194 -0.07 14.63 -11.79
CA LEU A 194 0.65 14.01 -12.88
C LEU A 194 0.35 12.51 -12.88
N ALA A 195 -0.41 12.03 -13.88
CA ALA A 195 -0.79 10.62 -13.91
C ALA A 195 0.04 9.81 -14.93
N ASP A 196 0.71 8.78 -14.42
CA ASP A 196 1.29 7.69 -15.20
C ASP A 196 0.22 6.62 -15.46
N THR A 197 -0.79 7.03 -16.22
CA THR A 197 -2.05 6.29 -16.44
C THR A 197 -1.84 4.87 -16.95
N VAL A 198 -0.75 4.60 -17.65
CA VAL A 198 -0.46 3.28 -18.25
C VAL A 198 0.85 2.66 -17.74
N GLY A 199 1.40 3.16 -16.65
CA GLY A 199 2.64 2.65 -16.08
C GLY A 199 3.82 2.73 -17.07
N HIS A 200 3.91 3.80 -17.86
CA HIS A 200 4.91 3.96 -18.91
C HIS A 200 6.25 4.45 -18.41
N ALA A 201 6.25 5.28 -17.38
CA ALA A 201 7.43 5.99 -16.91
C ALA A 201 8.51 5.07 -16.31
N THR A 202 9.72 5.57 -16.31
CA THR A 202 10.84 5.09 -15.48
C THR A 202 11.12 6.11 -14.38
N PRO A 203 11.83 5.76 -13.30
CA PRO A 203 12.15 6.73 -12.24
C PRO A 203 12.82 8.00 -12.72
N ASP A 204 13.71 7.91 -13.71
CA ASP A 204 14.37 9.09 -14.30
C ASP A 204 13.40 9.94 -15.11
N GLY A 205 12.48 9.31 -15.86
CA GLY A 205 11.41 9.98 -16.57
C GLY A 205 10.46 10.71 -15.62
N VAL A 206 10.15 10.10 -14.48
CA VAL A 206 9.34 10.73 -13.40
C VAL A 206 10.04 11.96 -12.83
N ARG A 207 11.34 11.86 -12.48
CA ARG A 207 12.11 13.01 -11.98
C ARG A 207 12.12 14.15 -12.99
N ALA A 208 12.32 13.86 -14.27
CA ALA A 208 12.32 14.86 -15.34
C ALA A 208 10.93 15.53 -15.47
N LEU A 209 9.86 14.76 -15.47
CA LEU A 209 8.48 15.25 -15.61
C LEU A 209 8.06 16.11 -14.41
N VAL A 210 8.26 15.60 -13.17
CA VAL A 210 7.92 16.35 -11.95
C VAL A 210 8.72 17.64 -11.86
N GLY A 211 10.04 17.59 -12.18
CA GLY A 211 10.89 18.79 -12.22
C GLY A 211 10.42 19.82 -13.26
N PHE A 212 10.00 19.37 -14.44
CA PHE A 212 9.43 20.24 -15.46
C PHE A 212 8.14 20.93 -14.97
N VAL A 213 7.19 20.16 -14.44
CA VAL A 213 5.91 20.71 -13.97
C VAL A 213 6.11 21.62 -12.74
N ALA A 214 7.04 21.29 -11.85
CA ALA A 214 7.43 22.17 -10.73
C ALA A 214 7.93 23.53 -11.26
N GLY A 215 8.74 23.53 -12.33
CA GLY A 215 9.19 24.77 -12.97
C GLY A 215 8.04 25.61 -13.56
N VAL A 216 7.05 24.95 -14.17
CA VAL A 216 5.82 25.62 -14.67
C VAL A 216 5.01 26.19 -13.50
N ARG A 217 4.80 25.40 -12.46
CA ARG A 217 4.09 25.82 -11.23
C ARG A 217 4.74 27.08 -10.61
N ASP A 218 6.05 27.04 -10.41
CA ASP A 218 6.77 28.12 -9.74
C ASP A 218 6.73 29.44 -10.50
N GLN A 219 6.59 29.38 -11.83
CA GLN A 219 6.40 30.57 -12.69
C GLN A 219 4.98 31.15 -12.62
N VAL A 220 3.95 30.33 -12.38
CA VAL A 220 2.55 30.75 -12.42
C VAL A 220 1.98 30.95 -11.01
N ASN A 221 2.09 29.94 -10.16
CA ASN A 221 1.60 29.98 -8.76
C ASN A 221 2.34 28.95 -7.90
N PRO A 222 3.40 29.32 -7.19
CA PRO A 222 4.20 28.41 -6.36
C PRO A 222 3.44 27.81 -5.16
N GLY A 223 2.26 28.35 -4.82
CA GLY A 223 1.42 27.82 -3.75
C GLY A 223 0.58 26.61 -4.14
N VAL A 224 0.61 26.16 -5.41
CA VAL A 224 -0.14 25.00 -5.90
C VAL A 224 0.62 23.72 -5.59
N GLY A 225 -0.08 22.71 -5.05
CA GLY A 225 0.50 21.41 -4.74
C GLY A 225 0.72 20.55 -5.98
N LEU A 226 1.70 19.61 -5.88
CA LEU A 226 1.98 18.62 -6.92
C LEU A 226 1.67 17.21 -6.43
N ASP A 227 0.82 16.52 -7.17
CA ASP A 227 0.42 15.13 -6.92
C ASP A 227 1.04 14.19 -7.95
N TRP A 228 1.31 12.97 -7.50
CA TRP A 228 1.71 11.87 -8.38
C TRP A 228 0.73 10.71 -8.24
N HIS A 229 0.21 10.24 -9.38
CA HIS A 229 -0.60 9.04 -9.50
C HIS A 229 0.07 8.07 -10.49
N GLY A 230 0.21 6.80 -10.15
CA GLY A 230 0.94 5.86 -11.00
C GLY A 230 0.42 4.44 -10.98
N HIS A 231 0.25 3.88 -12.20
CA HIS A 231 -0.10 2.49 -12.43
C HIS A 231 1.12 1.58 -12.52
N ARG A 232 0.90 0.26 -12.33
CA ARG A 232 1.95 -0.74 -12.17
C ARG A 232 2.15 -1.68 -13.35
N ASP A 233 1.77 -1.29 -14.57
CA ASP A 233 1.82 -2.16 -15.76
C ASP A 233 3.21 -2.73 -16.04
N ARG A 234 4.27 -1.99 -15.71
CA ARG A 234 5.68 -2.42 -15.81
C ARG A 234 6.29 -2.85 -14.48
N GLY A 235 5.53 -2.87 -13.38
CA GLY A 235 6.03 -3.15 -12.04
C GLY A 235 7.00 -2.10 -11.51
N LEU A 236 6.91 -0.84 -11.96
CA LEU A 236 7.76 0.28 -11.54
C LEU A 236 7.01 1.30 -10.66
N ASP A 237 5.78 1.03 -10.33
CA ASP A 237 4.86 1.88 -9.59
C ASP A 237 5.47 2.48 -8.30
N LEU A 238 5.95 1.63 -7.40
CA LEU A 238 6.59 2.08 -6.16
C LEU A 238 7.84 2.91 -6.43
N SER A 239 8.72 2.43 -7.31
CA SER A 239 9.96 3.14 -7.65
C SER A 239 9.69 4.50 -8.27
N ASN A 240 8.65 4.59 -9.12
CA ASN A 240 8.20 5.83 -9.74
C ASN A 240 7.60 6.79 -8.70
N THR A 241 6.78 6.28 -7.78
CA THR A 241 6.19 7.09 -6.69
C THR A 241 7.26 7.67 -5.77
N LEU A 242 8.28 6.86 -5.39
CA LEU A 242 9.40 7.35 -4.60
C LEU A 242 10.24 8.39 -5.38
N ALA A 243 10.43 8.19 -6.69
CA ALA A 243 11.13 9.16 -7.54
C ALA A 243 10.34 10.48 -7.68
N ALA A 244 9.01 10.44 -7.71
CA ALA A 244 8.17 11.63 -7.72
C ALA A 244 8.32 12.45 -6.43
N ILE A 245 8.33 11.78 -5.27
CA ILE A 245 8.58 12.42 -3.96
C ILE A 245 9.95 13.07 -3.93
N GLU A 246 10.98 12.36 -4.42
CA GLU A 246 12.35 12.89 -4.50
C GLU A 246 12.46 14.11 -5.41
N ALA A 247 11.63 14.19 -6.43
CA ALA A 247 11.58 15.30 -7.38
C ALA A 247 10.68 16.46 -6.94
N GLY A 248 9.95 16.34 -5.82
CA GLY A 248 9.18 17.43 -5.23
C GLY A 248 7.66 17.29 -5.32
N ALA A 249 7.13 16.10 -5.64
CA ALA A 249 5.72 15.83 -5.41
C ALA A 249 5.44 15.81 -3.90
N ASP A 250 4.48 16.58 -3.45
CA ASP A 250 4.14 16.73 -2.03
C ASP A 250 3.00 15.82 -1.59
N ARG A 251 2.22 15.28 -2.53
CA ARG A 251 1.17 14.27 -2.30
C ARG A 251 1.29 13.14 -3.34
N VAL A 252 1.13 11.92 -2.89
CA VAL A 252 1.18 10.73 -3.76
C VAL A 252 -0.03 9.83 -3.53
N HIS A 253 -0.44 9.14 -4.57
CA HIS A 253 -1.64 8.33 -4.60
C HIS A 253 -1.29 6.85 -4.52
N ALA A 254 -2.12 6.08 -3.80
CA ALA A 254 -1.96 4.64 -3.68
C ALA A 254 -3.31 3.95 -3.44
N CYS A 255 -3.37 2.65 -3.69
CA CYS A 255 -4.51 1.80 -3.39
C CYS A 255 -4.09 0.63 -2.50
N GLY A 256 -4.94 0.23 -1.58
CA GLY A 256 -4.68 -0.98 -0.80
C GLY A 256 -4.56 -2.20 -1.70
N LEU A 257 -3.57 -3.05 -1.43
CA LEU A 257 -3.16 -4.19 -2.25
C LEU A 257 -2.79 -3.83 -3.70
N GLY A 258 -2.64 -2.55 -3.99
CA GLY A 258 -2.38 -2.07 -5.34
C GLY A 258 -3.47 -2.41 -6.34
N ILE A 259 -4.73 -2.61 -5.91
CA ILE A 259 -5.85 -2.87 -6.83
C ILE A 259 -6.11 -1.66 -7.74
N GLY A 260 -6.78 -1.87 -8.87
CA GLY A 260 -7.13 -0.82 -9.84
C GLY A 260 -7.20 -1.31 -11.27
N GLU A 261 -7.29 -0.38 -12.19
CA GLU A 261 -7.32 -0.66 -13.62
C GLU A 261 -6.13 -1.50 -14.08
N ARG A 262 -6.35 -2.46 -14.97
CA ARG A 262 -5.35 -3.38 -15.57
C ARG A 262 -4.54 -4.12 -14.50
N SER A 263 -3.25 -3.76 -14.33
CA SER A 263 -2.37 -4.35 -13.32
C SER A 263 -2.50 -3.71 -11.94
N GLY A 264 -3.20 -2.56 -11.83
CA GLY A 264 -3.44 -1.81 -10.60
C GLY A 264 -2.52 -0.62 -10.41
N ASN A 265 -2.47 -0.12 -9.18
CA ASN A 265 -1.82 1.10 -8.73
C ASN A 265 -0.63 0.82 -7.80
N THR A 266 0.03 1.87 -7.33
CA THR A 266 1.02 1.79 -6.24
C THR A 266 0.35 1.18 -5.01
N PRO A 267 0.91 0.07 -4.43
CA PRO A 267 0.32 -0.55 -3.24
C PRO A 267 0.53 0.31 -1.99
N MET A 268 -0.55 0.68 -1.32
CA MET A 268 -0.54 1.52 -0.12
C MET A 268 0.36 0.98 0.98
N GLU A 269 0.22 -0.31 1.28
CA GLU A 269 0.97 -0.97 2.36
C GLU A 269 2.47 -1.00 2.12
N VAL A 270 2.88 -1.17 0.87
CA VAL A 270 4.30 -1.17 0.51
C VAL A 270 4.85 0.25 0.52
N LEU A 271 4.07 1.23 0.02
CA LEU A 271 4.44 2.64 0.04
C LEU A 271 4.63 3.16 1.47
N LEU A 272 3.64 2.96 2.35
CA LEU A 272 3.69 3.46 3.73
C LEU A 272 4.88 2.89 4.52
N VAL A 273 5.18 1.59 4.36
CA VAL A 273 6.34 0.95 4.97
C VAL A 273 7.65 1.58 4.46
N ASN A 274 7.78 1.79 3.14
CA ASN A 274 8.98 2.43 2.59
C ASN A 274 9.15 3.87 3.09
N LEU A 275 8.08 4.66 3.14
CA LEU A 275 8.13 6.03 3.68
C LEU A 275 8.57 6.05 5.14
N SER A 276 8.09 5.12 5.96
CA SER A 276 8.50 4.97 7.35
C SER A 276 9.99 4.61 7.47
N LEU A 277 10.46 3.60 6.72
CA LEU A 277 11.85 3.17 6.74
C LEU A 277 12.82 4.22 6.19
N MET A 278 12.35 5.07 5.27
CA MET A 278 13.11 6.20 4.74
C MET A 278 13.10 7.42 5.67
N GLY A 279 12.38 7.38 6.79
CA GLY A 279 12.22 8.51 7.71
C GLY A 279 11.41 9.68 7.13
N LEU A 280 10.49 9.40 6.21
CA LEU A 280 9.58 10.36 5.58
C LEU A 280 8.16 10.31 6.16
N SER A 281 7.92 9.39 7.10
CA SER A 281 6.63 9.22 7.76
C SER A 281 6.81 8.66 9.17
N ASP A 282 6.04 9.18 10.10
CA ASP A 282 5.92 8.73 11.49
C ASP A 282 4.54 8.10 11.79
N ARG A 283 3.80 7.71 10.74
CA ARG A 283 2.48 7.09 10.85
C ARG A 283 2.54 5.76 11.59
N ASP A 284 1.52 5.49 12.39
CA ASP A 284 1.33 4.17 13.00
C ASP A 284 0.80 3.19 11.93
N LEU A 285 1.59 2.17 11.62
CA LEU A 285 1.26 1.18 10.61
C LEU A 285 0.72 -0.14 11.18
N THR A 286 0.43 -0.19 12.48
CA THR A 286 -0.02 -1.42 13.15
C THR A 286 -1.38 -1.93 12.64
N ARG A 287 -2.22 -1.03 12.05
CA ARG A 287 -3.50 -1.38 11.44
C ARG A 287 -3.40 -1.80 9.97
N LEU A 288 -2.21 -1.75 9.37
CA LEU A 288 -2.00 -2.01 7.95
C LEU A 288 -2.39 -3.44 7.52
N PRO A 289 -2.07 -4.51 8.29
CA PRO A 289 -2.52 -5.85 7.96
C PRO A 289 -4.06 -6.00 7.95
N GLU A 290 -4.75 -5.32 8.86
CA GLU A 290 -6.21 -5.33 8.91
C GLU A 290 -6.82 -4.58 7.73
N TYR A 291 -6.27 -3.41 7.38
CA TYR A 291 -6.69 -2.66 6.20
C TYR A 291 -6.61 -3.53 4.92
N CYS A 292 -5.48 -4.20 4.69
CA CYS A 292 -5.32 -5.10 3.55
C CYS A 292 -6.25 -6.31 3.60
N ARG A 293 -6.46 -6.89 4.78
CA ARG A 293 -7.40 -8.01 4.97
C ARG A 293 -8.83 -7.62 4.62
N VAL A 294 -9.29 -6.48 5.10
CA VAL A 294 -10.65 -5.98 4.81
C VAL A 294 -10.84 -5.74 3.32
N ILE A 295 -9.87 -5.14 2.63
CA ILE A 295 -9.91 -4.97 1.17
C ILE A 295 -9.95 -6.33 0.46
N SER A 296 -9.08 -7.26 0.87
CA SER A 296 -9.03 -8.60 0.29
C SER A 296 -10.38 -9.32 0.39
N GLU A 297 -11.00 -9.29 1.57
CA GLU A 297 -12.29 -9.95 1.83
C GLU A 297 -13.45 -9.24 1.12
N ALA A 298 -13.54 -7.92 1.24
CA ALA A 298 -14.65 -7.14 0.70
C ALA A 298 -14.62 -7.03 -0.83
N CYS A 299 -13.42 -7.01 -1.43
CA CYS A 299 -13.24 -6.93 -2.88
C CYS A 299 -13.05 -8.30 -3.55
N GLY A 300 -12.86 -9.37 -2.79
CA GLY A 300 -12.52 -10.68 -3.34
C GLY A 300 -11.13 -10.71 -3.99
N ALA A 301 -10.20 -9.86 -3.54
CA ALA A 301 -8.82 -9.75 -4.05
C ALA A 301 -7.88 -10.56 -3.15
N PRO A 302 -7.48 -11.81 -3.49
CA PRO A 302 -6.70 -12.66 -2.60
C PRO A 302 -5.28 -12.11 -2.40
N ILE A 303 -4.78 -12.15 -1.16
CA ILE A 303 -3.40 -11.80 -0.84
C ILE A 303 -2.50 -13.02 -1.10
N PRO A 304 -1.55 -12.97 -2.05
CA PRO A 304 -0.59 -14.05 -2.25
C PRO A 304 0.23 -14.31 -0.96
N PHE A 305 0.56 -15.58 -0.70
CA PHE A 305 1.32 -15.95 0.51
C PHE A 305 2.66 -15.21 0.63
N ASN A 306 3.32 -14.91 -0.49
CA ASN A 306 4.60 -14.19 -0.56
C ASN A 306 4.45 -12.68 -0.83
N TYR A 307 3.25 -12.13 -0.67
CA TYR A 307 3.03 -10.70 -0.89
C TYR A 307 3.79 -9.86 0.16
N PRO A 308 4.49 -8.80 -0.24
CA PRO A 308 5.25 -7.97 0.70
C PRO A 308 4.40 -7.47 1.86
N VAL A 309 4.96 -7.38 3.06
CA VAL A 309 4.38 -6.82 4.28
C VAL A 309 3.21 -7.62 4.86
N VAL A 310 2.19 -7.97 4.07
CA VAL A 310 0.94 -8.55 4.59
C VAL A 310 0.73 -10.02 4.22
N GLY A 311 1.51 -10.56 3.30
CA GLY A 311 1.46 -11.98 2.94
C GLY A 311 1.76 -12.89 4.13
N ALA A 312 1.28 -14.14 4.07
CA ALA A 312 1.44 -15.10 5.15
C ALA A 312 2.92 -15.39 5.48
N ASP A 313 3.80 -15.34 4.47
CA ASP A 313 5.22 -15.66 4.60
C ASP A 313 6.12 -14.43 4.85
N SER A 314 5.59 -13.20 4.85
CA SER A 314 6.40 -11.98 4.95
C SER A 314 7.31 -11.94 6.20
N PHE A 315 6.85 -12.52 7.31
CA PHE A 315 7.58 -12.56 8.58
C PHE A 315 7.71 -13.99 9.11
N ARG A 316 7.89 -14.94 8.21
CA ARG A 316 7.87 -16.36 8.50
C ARG A 316 9.14 -17.02 7.97
N THR A 317 9.79 -17.85 8.78
CA THR A 317 10.95 -18.63 8.36
C THR A 317 10.88 -20.07 8.82
N ALA A 318 11.29 -20.99 7.95
CA ALA A 318 11.50 -22.39 8.28
C ALA A 318 12.95 -22.84 8.01
N THR A 319 13.81 -21.92 7.55
CA THR A 319 15.22 -22.19 7.25
C THR A 319 16.06 -22.15 8.53
N GLY A 320 16.82 -23.20 8.77
CA GLY A 320 17.57 -23.39 10.02
C GLY A 320 18.54 -22.24 10.36
N VAL A 321 19.25 -21.69 9.37
CA VAL A 321 20.21 -20.58 9.58
C VAL A 321 19.49 -19.30 10.02
N HIS A 322 18.37 -18.95 9.36
CA HIS A 322 17.58 -17.78 9.70
C HIS A 322 16.95 -17.92 11.09
N ALA A 323 16.32 -19.05 11.35
CA ALA A 323 15.72 -19.36 12.63
C ALA A 323 16.75 -19.29 13.77
N ALA A 324 17.94 -19.87 13.55
CA ALA A 324 19.01 -19.88 14.55
C ALA A 324 19.44 -18.46 14.98
N ALA A 325 19.53 -17.53 14.05
CA ALA A 325 19.90 -16.15 14.35
C ALA A 325 18.79 -15.41 15.11
N ILE A 326 17.53 -15.57 14.69
CA ILE A 326 16.37 -14.97 15.37
C ILE A 326 16.26 -15.52 16.81
N VAL A 327 16.34 -16.85 16.98
CA VAL A 327 16.28 -17.49 18.31
C VAL A 327 17.41 -17.02 19.22
N LYS A 328 18.64 -16.90 18.70
CA LYS A 328 19.78 -16.39 19.47
C LYS A 328 19.57 -14.94 19.93
N ALA A 329 18.93 -14.10 19.12
CA ALA A 329 18.58 -12.74 19.50
C ALA A 329 17.50 -12.76 20.60
N LEU A 330 16.43 -13.56 20.44
CA LEU A 330 15.37 -13.69 21.44
C LEU A 330 15.89 -14.23 22.77
N THR A 331 16.82 -15.21 22.76
CA THR A 331 17.44 -15.76 23.99
C THR A 331 18.27 -14.72 24.74
N ARG A 332 18.69 -13.65 24.09
CA ARG A 332 19.40 -12.51 24.70
C ARG A 332 18.47 -11.37 25.11
N ASP A 333 17.17 -11.59 25.03
CA ASP A 333 16.14 -10.55 25.24
C ASP A 333 16.32 -9.34 24.31
N ASP A 334 16.85 -9.59 23.10
CA ASP A 334 17.09 -8.55 22.08
C ASP A 334 16.05 -8.65 20.96
N GLY A 335 14.83 -8.21 21.27
CA GLY A 335 13.71 -8.19 20.33
C GLY A 335 13.99 -7.29 19.12
N TRP A 336 14.75 -6.20 19.29
CA TRP A 336 15.13 -5.33 18.19
C TRP A 336 15.99 -6.06 17.14
N LEU A 337 16.96 -6.83 17.59
CA LEU A 337 17.81 -7.64 16.71
C LEU A 337 17.02 -8.79 16.07
N ALA A 338 16.20 -9.48 16.86
CA ALA A 338 15.37 -10.58 16.37
C ALA A 338 14.48 -10.16 15.19
N ASP A 339 13.93 -8.94 15.27
CA ASP A 339 13.02 -8.37 14.27
C ASP A 339 13.74 -7.88 12.99
N ARG A 340 15.07 -7.81 12.99
CA ARG A 340 15.85 -7.22 11.89
C ARG A 340 16.93 -8.12 11.29
N VAL A 341 17.37 -9.12 12.02
CA VAL A 341 18.57 -9.90 11.63
C VAL A 341 18.42 -10.63 10.29
N TYR A 342 17.20 -10.97 9.91
CA TYR A 342 16.86 -11.56 8.61
C TYR A 342 15.62 -10.92 7.95
N CYS A 343 15.30 -9.70 8.32
CA CYS A 343 14.13 -9.00 7.79
C CYS A 343 14.44 -7.55 7.47
N GLY A 344 14.24 -7.12 6.23
CA GLY A 344 14.40 -5.73 5.80
C GLY A 344 13.27 -4.81 6.30
N VAL A 345 12.12 -5.39 6.62
CA VAL A 345 10.99 -4.71 7.26
C VAL A 345 10.80 -5.32 8.64
N PRO A 346 10.94 -4.58 9.74
CA PRO A 346 10.64 -5.08 11.07
C PRO A 346 9.17 -5.49 11.17
N ALA A 347 8.88 -6.70 11.64
CA ALA A 347 7.49 -7.18 11.79
C ALA A 347 6.69 -6.30 12.76
N SER A 348 7.33 -5.82 13.82
CA SER A 348 6.75 -4.91 14.82
C SER A 348 6.27 -3.58 14.22
N LEU A 349 6.86 -3.11 13.11
CA LEU A 349 6.46 -1.88 12.42
C LEU A 349 5.00 -1.93 11.95
N VAL A 350 4.53 -3.14 11.62
CA VAL A 350 3.17 -3.36 11.13
C VAL A 350 2.32 -4.20 12.10
N GLY A 351 2.69 -4.23 13.38
CA GLY A 351 1.95 -4.96 14.41
C GLY A 351 1.99 -6.49 14.25
N ARG A 352 3.01 -7.02 13.55
CA ARG A 352 3.23 -8.46 13.38
C ARG A 352 4.44 -8.93 14.18
N GLU A 353 4.63 -10.24 14.24
CA GLU A 353 5.76 -10.89 14.88
C GLU A 353 6.48 -11.84 13.94
N GLN A 354 7.76 -12.09 14.22
CA GLN A 354 8.54 -13.11 13.53
C GLN A 354 8.01 -14.49 13.90
N ARG A 355 7.75 -15.32 12.89
CA ARG A 355 7.28 -16.68 13.05
C ARG A 355 8.31 -17.69 12.58
N ILE A 356 8.60 -18.66 13.43
CA ILE A 356 9.53 -19.75 13.16
C ILE A 356 8.76 -21.05 13.03
N ASP A 357 8.78 -21.64 11.84
CA ASP A 357 8.13 -22.92 11.55
C ASP A 357 9.14 -24.06 11.40
N ILE A 358 8.62 -25.28 11.36
CA ILE A 358 9.39 -26.49 11.22
C ILE A 358 9.05 -27.17 9.89
N GLY A 359 10.06 -27.43 9.05
CA GLY A 359 9.90 -28.05 7.75
C GLY A 359 11.19 -28.67 7.21
N PRO A 360 11.24 -29.05 5.93
CA PRO A 360 12.37 -29.79 5.35
C PRO A 360 13.73 -29.10 5.50
N MET A 361 13.74 -27.77 5.52
CA MET A 361 14.95 -26.94 5.60
C MET A 361 15.29 -26.48 7.02
N SER A 362 14.55 -26.92 8.02
CA SER A 362 14.73 -26.55 9.42
C SER A 362 15.98 -27.14 10.06
N GLY A 363 16.47 -26.50 11.09
CA GLY A 363 17.50 -26.96 11.98
C GLY A 363 16.97 -27.16 13.42
N GLU A 364 17.87 -27.56 14.32
CA GLU A 364 17.56 -27.82 15.72
C GLU A 364 16.90 -26.61 16.42
N HIS A 365 17.35 -25.40 16.10
CA HIS A 365 16.81 -24.16 16.70
C HIS A 365 15.33 -23.96 16.39
N ASN A 366 14.84 -24.37 15.21
CA ASN A 366 13.43 -24.31 14.88
C ASN A 366 12.60 -25.18 15.82
N VAL A 367 13.05 -26.41 16.06
CA VAL A 367 12.35 -27.37 16.92
C VAL A 367 12.40 -26.92 18.38
N ARG A 368 13.57 -26.52 18.89
CA ARG A 368 13.72 -26.01 20.26
C ARG A 368 12.82 -24.81 20.50
N PHE A 369 12.82 -23.84 19.59
CA PHE A 369 11.98 -22.65 19.71
C PHE A 369 10.50 -23.04 19.77
N TRP A 370 10.04 -23.89 18.88
CA TRP A 370 8.64 -24.33 18.85
C TRP A 370 8.24 -25.04 20.14
N LEU A 371 9.04 -26.00 20.60
CA LEU A 371 8.78 -26.72 21.86
C LEU A 371 8.72 -25.75 23.05
N THR A 372 9.71 -24.86 23.18
CA THR A 372 9.78 -23.88 24.27
C THR A 372 8.60 -22.92 24.25
N SER A 373 8.21 -22.40 23.07
CA SER A 373 7.07 -21.48 22.94
C SER A 373 5.73 -22.10 23.31
N HIS A 374 5.65 -23.46 23.27
CA HIS A 374 4.48 -24.21 23.71
C HIS A 374 4.59 -24.76 25.16
N GLY A 375 5.61 -24.32 25.91
CA GLY A 375 5.83 -24.80 27.28
C GLY A 375 6.16 -26.31 27.34
N ILE A 376 6.72 -26.86 26.28
CA ILE A 376 7.09 -28.28 26.17
C ILE A 376 8.58 -28.40 26.48
N GLU A 377 8.94 -29.35 27.34
CA GLU A 377 10.34 -29.70 27.59
C GLU A 377 11.04 -30.06 26.26
N THR A 378 12.34 -29.78 26.19
CA THR A 378 13.16 -29.96 24.98
C THR A 378 14.17 -31.11 25.12
N PRO A 379 13.75 -32.37 25.40
CA PRO A 379 14.66 -33.50 25.42
C PRO A 379 15.27 -33.71 24.01
N LEU A 380 16.52 -34.13 23.96
CA LEU A 380 17.22 -34.36 22.70
C LEU A 380 16.44 -35.30 21.75
N VAL A 381 15.83 -36.34 22.30
CA VAL A 381 15.02 -37.28 21.52
C VAL A 381 13.83 -36.61 20.81
N PHE A 382 13.18 -35.63 21.43
CA PHE A 382 12.09 -34.88 20.78
C PHE A 382 12.62 -34.07 19.60
N ILE A 383 13.74 -33.38 19.81
CA ILE A 383 14.37 -32.53 18.81
C ILE A 383 14.79 -33.38 17.61
N GLU A 384 15.51 -34.47 17.83
CA GLU A 384 16.00 -35.39 16.79
C GLU A 384 14.85 -36.00 15.98
N LYS A 385 13.83 -36.50 16.66
CA LYS A 385 12.69 -37.14 16.05
C LYS A 385 11.83 -36.21 15.22
N ILE A 386 11.49 -35.00 15.77
CA ILE A 386 10.74 -33.99 15.03
C ILE A 386 11.55 -33.52 13.83
N LEU A 387 12.85 -33.27 14.01
CA LEU A 387 13.71 -32.83 12.92
C LEU A 387 13.83 -33.90 11.80
N THR A 388 13.94 -35.18 12.18
CA THR A 388 13.96 -36.30 11.22
C THR A 388 12.66 -36.36 10.43
N ALA A 389 11.50 -36.24 11.08
CA ALA A 389 10.20 -36.20 10.42
C ALA A 389 10.08 -34.97 9.49
N ALA A 390 10.54 -33.82 9.95
CA ALA A 390 10.55 -32.59 9.14
C ALA A 390 11.41 -32.74 7.87
N LYS A 391 12.60 -33.36 7.99
CA LYS A 391 13.50 -33.61 6.85
C LYS A 391 12.91 -34.55 5.81
N ARG A 392 11.99 -35.42 6.20
CA ARG A 392 11.28 -36.33 5.32
C ARG A 392 9.99 -35.79 4.73
N SER A 393 9.53 -34.64 5.25
CA SER A 393 8.31 -34.00 4.77
C SER A 393 8.56 -33.17 3.50
N ASN A 394 7.51 -32.98 2.69
CA ASN A 394 7.54 -32.13 1.51
C ASN A 394 7.02 -30.70 1.81
N ALA A 395 6.62 -30.42 3.04
CA ALA A 395 6.02 -29.17 3.46
C ALA A 395 6.36 -28.89 4.93
N ILE A 396 5.99 -27.71 5.40
CA ILE A 396 6.03 -27.34 6.81
C ILE A 396 5.09 -28.24 7.58
N LEU A 397 5.56 -28.73 8.74
CA LEU A 397 4.73 -29.50 9.67
C LEU A 397 3.69 -28.56 10.32
N THR A 398 2.44 -28.96 10.25
CA THR A 398 1.34 -28.20 10.87
C THR A 398 1.35 -28.35 12.39
N GLU A 399 0.77 -27.38 13.09
CA GLU A 399 0.59 -27.39 14.55
C GLU A 399 -0.03 -28.73 15.04
N PRO A 400 -1.15 -29.24 14.46
CA PRO A 400 -1.71 -30.53 14.85
C PRO A 400 -0.77 -31.71 14.65
N GLN A 401 0.07 -31.69 13.60
CA GLN A 401 1.05 -32.75 13.36
C GLN A 401 2.14 -32.74 14.44
N LEU A 402 2.68 -31.56 14.76
CA LEU A 402 3.70 -31.40 15.79
C LEU A 402 3.18 -31.79 17.18
N MET A 403 1.97 -31.35 17.55
CA MET A 403 1.34 -31.73 18.81
C MET A 403 1.09 -33.24 18.93
N ARG A 404 0.63 -33.89 17.85
CA ARG A 404 0.48 -35.35 17.80
C ARG A 404 1.82 -36.03 18.04
N MET A 405 2.88 -35.59 17.37
CA MET A 405 4.21 -36.19 17.54
C MET A 405 4.67 -36.07 19.02
N VAL A 406 4.48 -34.92 19.63
CA VAL A 406 4.81 -34.70 21.07
C VAL A 406 4.00 -35.65 21.95
N THR A 407 2.71 -35.80 21.70
CA THR A 407 1.84 -36.71 22.47
C THR A 407 2.33 -38.16 22.37
N VAL A 408 2.56 -38.64 21.16
CA VAL A 408 3.05 -40.04 20.95
C VAL A 408 4.41 -40.25 21.62
N MET A 409 5.32 -39.28 21.47
CA MET A 409 6.64 -39.39 22.13
C MET A 409 6.53 -39.43 23.67
N ARG A 410 5.64 -38.63 24.27
CA ARG A 410 5.39 -38.63 25.71
C ARG A 410 4.84 -40.00 26.18
N GLU A 411 3.85 -40.53 25.49
CA GLU A 411 3.23 -41.80 25.81
C GLU A 411 4.25 -42.95 25.75
N ARG A 412 5.05 -43.06 24.67
CA ARG A 412 6.09 -44.05 24.53
C ARG A 412 7.14 -44.00 25.60
N LEU A 413 7.65 -42.80 25.90
CA LEU A 413 8.65 -42.64 26.94
C LEU A 413 8.09 -42.95 28.35
N HIS A 414 6.83 -42.61 28.60
CA HIS A 414 6.16 -42.96 29.85
C HIS A 414 6.06 -44.48 30.06
N ASN A 415 5.82 -45.19 28.97
CA ASN A 415 5.75 -46.66 28.97
C ASN A 415 7.14 -47.36 28.93
N GLY A 416 8.22 -46.60 28.89
CA GLY A 416 9.58 -47.15 28.77
C GLY A 416 9.88 -47.71 27.39
N GLU A 417 9.13 -47.30 26.37
CA GLU A 417 9.25 -47.75 25.00
C GLU A 417 10.13 -46.84 24.14
N GLU A 418 10.84 -47.40 23.19
CA GLU A 418 11.59 -46.57 22.21
C GLU A 418 10.64 -45.91 21.19
N VAL A 419 10.89 -44.65 20.88
CA VAL A 419 10.13 -43.89 19.85
C VAL A 419 10.69 -44.23 18.47
N SER A 420 9.94 -45.00 17.67
CA SER A 420 10.33 -45.27 16.29
C SER A 420 9.96 -44.15 15.33
N ASP A 421 10.69 -44.00 14.23
CA ASP A 421 10.36 -43.03 13.18
C ASP A 421 9.01 -43.34 12.51
N ALA A 422 8.57 -44.61 12.50
CA ALA A 422 7.29 -45.02 11.93
C ALA A 422 6.10 -44.49 12.74
N ASP A 423 6.26 -44.29 14.07
CA ASP A 423 5.24 -43.73 14.95
C ASP A 423 4.95 -42.27 14.65
N LEU A 424 5.88 -41.55 13.98
CA LEU A 424 5.89 -40.12 13.79
C LEU A 424 5.67 -39.67 12.33
N VAL A 425 5.35 -40.64 11.43
CA VAL A 425 5.06 -40.29 10.02
C VAL A 425 3.84 -39.36 9.98
N PRO A 426 3.96 -38.11 9.48
CA PRO A 426 2.79 -37.27 9.28
C PRO A 426 1.87 -37.98 8.28
N ALA A 427 0.59 -38.15 8.62
CA ALA A 427 -0.38 -38.58 7.62
C ALA A 427 -0.29 -37.62 6.42
N VAL A 428 0.00 -38.14 5.24
CA VAL A 428 0.07 -37.37 4.01
C VAL A 428 -1.29 -36.68 3.86
N ALA A 429 -1.33 -35.37 4.02
CA ALA A 429 -2.54 -34.61 3.73
C ALA A 429 -2.80 -34.80 2.22
N SER A 430 -3.86 -35.53 1.87
CA SER A 430 -4.36 -35.56 0.52
C SER A 430 -4.65 -34.12 0.08
N ARG A 431 -3.98 -33.67 -0.98
CA ARG A 431 -4.30 -32.39 -1.62
C ARG A 431 -5.74 -32.51 -2.14
N GLY A 432 -6.69 -31.82 -1.49
CA GLY A 432 -7.99 -31.53 -2.02
C GLY A 432 -7.91 -30.30 -2.95
#